data_49748dd7e3374cefc835f5611b9d2ebb
#
_entry.id   49748dd7e3374cefc835f5611b9d2ebb
#
_cell.length_a   1.000
_cell.length_b   1.000
_cell.length_c   1.000
_cell.angle_alpha   90.00
_cell.angle_beta   90.00
_cell.angle_gamma   90.00
#
_symmetry.space_group_name_H-M   'P 1'
#
loop_
_entity.id
_entity.type
_entity.pdbx_description
1 polymer ?
#
loop_
_entity_poly.entity_id
_entity_poly.type
_entity_poly.pdbx_seq_one_letter_code
_entity_poly.pdbx_strand_id
1 'polypeptide(L)'
;MYQKYFKRLFDIILSLSLLLFLFPVIILIFFVVWSFIGFPIFKQKRPGLKGKIFTLYKFKTLYDNNRNVSEKKRQNKLGNFLRKTGLDELPQLFNILKNDMSLIGPRPLLVEYLKRYSKNEKKRHLVKPGITGLAQVNPETTGDKFWKKSFKLDVYYAEKISFFLDIKIIFKTVELILFQKKQYKDFKKFNE
;
A
#
# COMPACT_ATOMS: atom_id res chain seq x y z
N MET A 1 -24.89 -3.48 -0.41
CA MET A 1 -24.77 -4.94 -0.56
C MET A 1 -23.32 -5.37 -0.86
N TYR A 2 -22.65 -4.83 -1.90
CA TYR A 2 -21.28 -5.17 -2.29
C TYR A 2 -20.26 -5.08 -1.13
N GLN A 3 -20.15 -3.94 -0.46
CA GLN A 3 -19.17 -3.71 0.63
C GLN A 3 -19.33 -4.71 1.79
N LYS A 4 -20.56 -5.10 2.11
CA LYS A 4 -20.85 -5.93 3.29
C LYS A 4 -20.57 -7.42 3.07
N TYR A 5 -20.84 -7.95 1.86
CA TYR A 5 -20.80 -9.39 1.59
C TYR A 5 -19.78 -9.77 0.52
N PHE A 6 -19.85 -9.12 -0.65
CA PHE A 6 -19.10 -9.56 -1.82
C PHE A 6 -17.63 -9.08 -1.82
N LYS A 7 -17.37 -7.87 -1.30
CA LYS A 7 -16.00 -7.34 -1.33
C LYS A 7 -15.00 -8.23 -0.57
N ARG A 8 -15.39 -8.77 0.59
CA ARG A 8 -14.50 -9.65 1.36
C ARG A 8 -14.20 -10.95 0.63
N LEU A 9 -15.22 -11.57 0.02
CA LEU A 9 -15.05 -12.77 -0.79
C LEU A 9 -14.13 -12.50 -1.98
N PHE A 10 -14.35 -11.40 -2.69
CA PHE A 10 -13.51 -10.94 -3.79
C PHE A 10 -12.06 -10.73 -3.35
N ASP A 11 -11.81 -10.04 -2.23
CA ASP A 11 -10.48 -9.85 -1.66
C ASP A 11 -9.78 -11.19 -1.36
N ILE A 12 -10.48 -12.15 -0.77
CA ILE A 12 -9.92 -13.47 -0.42
C ILE A 12 -9.57 -14.25 -1.68
N ILE A 13 -10.52 -14.42 -2.60
CA ILE A 13 -10.32 -15.21 -3.82
C ILE A 13 -9.14 -14.64 -4.62
N LEU A 14 -9.15 -13.34 -4.88
CA LEU A 14 -8.11 -12.73 -5.68
C LEU A 14 -6.74 -12.74 -4.98
N SER A 15 -6.71 -12.54 -3.65
CA SER A 15 -5.45 -12.62 -2.88
C SER A 15 -4.87 -14.02 -2.86
N LEU A 16 -5.70 -15.06 -2.71
CA LEU A 16 -5.24 -16.46 -2.76
C LEU A 16 -4.74 -16.82 -4.16
N SER A 17 -5.45 -16.43 -5.21
CA SER A 17 -5.02 -16.64 -6.59
C SER A 17 -3.69 -15.97 -6.88
N LEU A 18 -3.52 -14.70 -6.44
CA LEU A 18 -2.26 -13.97 -6.59
C LEU A 18 -1.13 -14.61 -5.80
N LEU A 19 -1.38 -15.06 -4.56
CA LEU A 19 -0.38 -15.76 -3.75
C LEU A 19 0.05 -17.06 -4.42
N LEU A 20 -0.87 -17.85 -4.93
CA LEU A 20 -0.57 -19.11 -5.60
C LEU A 20 0.25 -18.87 -6.88
N PHE A 21 -0.20 -17.94 -7.72
CA PHE A 21 0.46 -17.63 -8.99
C PHE A 21 1.84 -16.99 -8.80
N LEU A 22 1.98 -16.09 -7.83
CA LEU A 22 3.23 -15.37 -7.56
C LEU A 22 4.12 -16.08 -6.51
N PHE A 23 3.72 -17.27 -6.02
CA PHE A 23 4.47 -18.00 -5.01
C PHE A 23 5.94 -18.23 -5.35
N PRO A 24 6.31 -18.68 -6.57
CA PRO A 24 7.72 -18.83 -6.95
C PRO A 24 8.48 -17.49 -6.89
N VAL A 25 7.84 -16.40 -7.33
CA VAL A 25 8.43 -15.06 -7.32
C VAL A 25 8.63 -14.57 -5.87
N ILE A 26 7.65 -14.80 -5.00
CA ILE A 26 7.72 -14.44 -3.58
C ILE A 26 8.89 -15.16 -2.89
N ILE A 27 9.06 -16.46 -3.15
CA ILE A 27 10.18 -17.25 -2.61
C ILE A 27 11.53 -16.73 -3.14
N LEU A 28 11.61 -16.49 -4.44
CA LEU A 28 12.83 -15.95 -5.05
C LEU A 28 13.21 -14.61 -4.39
N ILE A 29 12.25 -13.67 -4.30
CA ILE A 29 12.50 -12.37 -3.66
C ILE A 29 12.90 -12.55 -2.20
N PHE A 30 12.26 -13.47 -1.47
CA PHE A 30 12.58 -13.75 -0.07
C PHE A 30 14.07 -14.12 0.09
N PHE A 31 14.57 -15.07 -0.67
CA PHE A 31 15.98 -15.48 -0.59
C PHE A 31 16.94 -14.43 -1.11
N VAL A 32 16.59 -13.72 -2.19
CA VAL A 32 17.42 -12.63 -2.71
C VAL A 32 17.55 -11.49 -1.68
N VAL A 33 16.44 -11.07 -1.08
CA VAL A 33 16.48 -10.03 -0.03
C VAL A 33 17.26 -10.50 1.18
N TRP A 34 17.10 -11.77 1.59
CA TRP A 34 17.85 -12.34 2.71
C TRP A 34 19.35 -12.30 2.46
N SER A 35 19.79 -12.70 1.27
CA SER A 35 21.21 -12.73 0.91
C SER A 35 21.85 -11.35 0.81
N PHE A 36 21.13 -10.34 0.32
CA PHE A 36 21.68 -9.01 0.01
C PHE A 36 21.42 -7.94 1.07
N ILE A 37 20.32 -8.04 1.81
CA ILE A 37 19.84 -6.97 2.72
C ILE A 37 19.74 -7.46 4.17
N GLY A 38 19.58 -8.78 4.38
CA GLY A 38 19.32 -9.41 5.67
C GLY A 38 17.86 -9.86 5.80
N PHE A 39 17.34 -10.06 7.04
CA PHE A 39 16.02 -10.66 7.25
C PHE A 39 14.96 -10.02 6.34
N PRO A 40 14.26 -10.81 5.49
CA PRO A 40 13.57 -10.27 4.33
C PRO A 40 12.25 -9.54 4.62
N ILE A 41 11.62 -9.77 5.79
CA ILE A 41 10.31 -9.19 6.11
C ILE A 41 10.45 -7.97 7.00
N PHE A 42 10.05 -6.83 6.46
CA PHE A 42 9.89 -5.58 7.20
C PHE A 42 8.46 -5.50 7.78
N LYS A 43 8.36 -5.08 9.03
CA LYS A 43 7.11 -4.92 9.78
C LYS A 43 6.94 -3.48 10.23
N GLN A 44 5.75 -2.90 10.02
CA GLN A 44 5.45 -1.55 10.44
C GLN A 44 4.00 -1.41 10.92
N LYS A 45 3.79 -0.70 12.02
CA LYS A 45 2.45 -0.39 12.51
C LYS A 45 1.77 0.64 11.62
N ARG A 46 0.52 0.37 11.26
CA ARG A 46 -0.30 1.23 10.41
C ARG A 46 -1.74 1.28 10.90
N PRO A 47 -2.46 2.40 10.71
CA PRO A 47 -3.89 2.48 11.00
C PRO A 47 -4.71 1.80 9.89
N GLY A 48 -5.63 0.96 10.30
CA GLY A 48 -6.60 0.26 9.46
C GLY A 48 -8.02 0.78 9.61
N LEU A 49 -8.98 -0.13 9.49
CA LEU A 49 -10.42 0.15 9.65
C LEU A 49 -10.68 0.83 10.99
N LYS A 50 -11.44 1.94 10.98
CA LYS A 50 -11.76 2.77 12.15
C LYS A 50 -10.53 3.21 12.95
N GLY A 51 -9.35 3.30 12.30
CA GLY A 51 -8.10 3.67 12.96
C GLY A 51 -7.44 2.57 13.79
N LYS A 52 -7.97 1.35 13.82
CA LYS A 52 -7.38 0.21 14.54
C LYS A 52 -5.99 -0.10 13.99
N ILE A 53 -4.99 -0.13 14.86
CA ILE A 53 -3.60 -0.37 14.46
C ILE A 53 -3.38 -1.84 14.14
N PHE A 54 -2.77 -2.10 12.99
CA PHE A 54 -2.33 -3.44 12.57
C PHE A 54 -0.85 -3.45 12.18
N THR A 55 -0.27 -4.62 11.98
CA THR A 55 1.11 -4.79 11.50
C THR A 55 1.10 -5.05 10.02
N LEU A 56 1.60 -4.10 9.24
CA LEU A 56 1.79 -4.21 7.80
C LEU A 56 3.08 -4.99 7.51
N TYR A 57 3.04 -5.90 6.56
CA TYR A 57 4.18 -6.70 6.08
C TYR A 57 4.65 -6.22 4.71
N LYS A 58 5.97 -6.08 4.54
CA LYS A 58 6.62 -5.79 3.25
C LYS A 58 7.93 -6.56 3.12
N PHE A 59 8.43 -6.70 1.92
CA PHE A 59 9.83 -7.04 1.77
C PHE A 59 10.71 -5.87 2.19
N LYS A 60 11.83 -6.18 2.83
CA LYS A 60 12.82 -5.21 3.25
C LYS A 60 13.55 -4.64 2.03
N THR A 61 13.62 -3.33 1.93
CA THR A 61 14.20 -2.61 0.79
C THR A 61 15.34 -1.67 1.16
N LEU A 62 15.65 -1.57 2.45
CA LEU A 62 16.70 -0.72 2.99
C LEU A 62 17.60 -1.56 3.89
N TYR A 63 18.87 -1.23 3.92
CA TYR A 63 19.79 -1.79 4.94
C TYR A 63 19.35 -1.40 6.35
N ASP A 64 19.76 -2.19 7.35
CA ASP A 64 19.46 -1.90 8.75
C ASP A 64 20.05 -0.55 9.20
N ASN A 65 19.40 0.08 10.16
CA ASN A 65 19.82 1.39 10.67
C ASN A 65 20.73 1.25 11.89
N ASN A 66 21.81 0.47 11.77
CA ASN A 66 22.74 0.20 12.88
C ASN A 66 23.60 1.42 13.26
N ARG A 67 23.60 2.50 12.46
CA ARG A 67 24.46 3.68 12.65
C ARG A 67 23.69 5.00 12.62
N ASN A 68 22.39 4.98 12.86
CA ASN A 68 21.51 6.18 12.79
C ASN A 68 21.71 7.04 11.53
N VAL A 69 21.96 6.40 10.39
CA VAL A 69 22.14 7.08 9.12
C VAL A 69 20.79 7.34 8.42
N SER A 70 20.74 8.39 7.62
CA SER A 70 19.53 8.77 6.87
C SER A 70 19.03 7.65 5.95
N GLU A 71 17.72 7.63 5.65
CA GLU A 71 17.12 6.65 4.74
C GLU A 71 17.84 6.62 3.38
N LYS A 72 18.24 7.78 2.84
CA LYS A 72 18.97 7.89 1.58
C LYS A 72 20.27 7.07 1.56
N LYS A 73 21.02 7.05 2.66
CA LYS A 73 22.28 6.27 2.79
C LYS A 73 22.04 4.76 2.92
N ARG A 74 20.83 4.34 3.26
CA ARG A 74 20.43 2.93 3.41
C ARG A 74 19.80 2.33 2.15
N GLN A 75 19.59 3.15 1.12
CA GLN A 75 19.06 2.71 -0.17
C GLN A 75 20.06 1.80 -0.89
N ASN A 76 19.54 0.84 -1.63
CA ASN A 76 20.31 -0.06 -2.47
C ASN A 76 19.55 -0.34 -3.79
N LYS A 77 20.26 -0.84 -4.80
CA LYS A 77 19.72 -1.08 -6.13
C LYS A 77 18.55 -2.07 -6.12
N LEU A 78 18.68 -3.16 -5.36
CA LEU A 78 17.63 -4.19 -5.22
C LEU A 78 16.36 -3.60 -4.59
N GLY A 79 16.50 -2.91 -3.46
CA GLY A 79 15.38 -2.28 -2.78
C GLY A 79 14.68 -1.22 -3.64
N ASN A 80 15.45 -0.43 -4.40
CA ASN A 80 14.88 0.54 -5.33
C ASN A 80 14.11 -0.15 -6.48
N PHE A 81 14.62 -1.27 -7.00
CA PHE A 81 13.91 -2.08 -7.99
C PHE A 81 12.59 -2.62 -7.43
N LEU A 82 12.62 -3.25 -6.24
CA LEU A 82 11.42 -3.79 -5.58
C LEU A 82 10.36 -2.70 -5.36
N ARG A 83 10.75 -1.52 -4.86
CA ARG A 83 9.86 -0.37 -4.67
C ARG A 83 9.29 0.15 -6.00
N LYS A 84 10.13 0.24 -7.04
CA LYS A 84 9.72 0.71 -8.36
C LYS A 84 8.69 -0.20 -9.00
N THR A 85 8.84 -1.51 -8.83
CA THR A 85 7.92 -2.52 -9.36
C THR A 85 6.71 -2.79 -8.46
N GLY A 86 6.78 -2.38 -7.18
CA GLY A 86 5.77 -2.68 -6.16
C GLY A 86 5.85 -4.11 -5.62
N LEU A 87 6.88 -4.87 -6.00
CA LEU A 87 7.10 -6.23 -5.52
C LEU A 87 7.39 -6.29 -4.01
N ASP A 88 7.89 -5.19 -3.43
CA ASP A 88 8.06 -5.09 -1.97
C ASP A 88 6.73 -5.19 -1.21
N GLU A 89 5.60 -4.94 -1.85
CA GLU A 89 4.28 -4.97 -1.22
C GLU A 89 3.58 -6.34 -1.27
N LEU A 90 4.13 -7.35 -1.98
CA LEU A 90 3.54 -8.69 -2.07
C LEU A 90 3.21 -9.35 -0.70
N PRO A 91 4.02 -9.21 0.36
CA PRO A 91 3.66 -9.74 1.67
C PRO A 91 2.37 -9.14 2.28
N GLN A 92 1.87 -8.00 1.78
CA GLN A 92 0.60 -7.44 2.23
C GLN A 92 -0.61 -8.31 1.83
N LEU A 93 -0.47 -9.23 0.87
CA LEU A 93 -1.50 -10.23 0.57
C LEU A 93 -1.86 -11.06 1.82
N PHE A 94 -0.88 -11.33 2.70
CA PHE A 94 -1.16 -11.95 4.00
C PHE A 94 -1.97 -11.03 4.93
N ASN A 95 -1.78 -9.70 4.89
CA ASN A 95 -2.62 -8.78 5.65
C ASN A 95 -4.07 -8.80 5.16
N ILE A 96 -4.29 -8.99 3.85
CA ILE A 96 -5.64 -9.14 3.31
C ILE A 96 -6.28 -10.42 3.85
N LEU A 97 -5.59 -11.54 3.78
CA LEU A 97 -6.10 -12.82 4.30
C LEU A 97 -6.39 -12.75 5.81
N LYS A 98 -5.55 -12.06 6.58
CA LYS A 98 -5.76 -11.78 8.02
C LYS A 98 -6.89 -10.79 8.31
N ASN A 99 -7.53 -10.24 7.28
CA ASN A 99 -8.61 -9.26 7.40
C ASN A 99 -8.20 -7.86 7.90
N ASP A 100 -6.90 -7.55 7.93
CA ASP A 100 -6.39 -6.23 8.28
C ASP A 100 -6.55 -5.23 7.12
N MET A 101 -6.47 -5.72 5.88
CA MET A 101 -6.49 -4.95 4.64
C MET A 101 -7.51 -5.49 3.63
N SER A 102 -7.67 -4.75 2.54
CA SER A 102 -8.34 -5.12 1.30
C SER A 102 -7.36 -4.99 0.13
N LEU A 103 -7.66 -5.57 -1.03
CA LEU A 103 -6.89 -5.30 -2.25
C LEU A 103 -6.99 -3.82 -2.62
N ILE A 104 -8.20 -3.26 -2.54
CA ILE A 104 -8.52 -1.90 -2.95
C ILE A 104 -9.04 -1.11 -1.76
N GLY A 105 -8.41 0.03 -1.50
CA GLY A 105 -8.76 0.93 -0.41
C GLY A 105 -7.75 2.08 -0.28
N PRO A 106 -7.99 3.02 0.64
CA PRO A 106 -7.03 4.07 0.96
C PRO A 106 -5.68 3.52 1.41
N ARG A 107 -4.57 4.10 0.92
CA ARG A 107 -3.23 3.67 1.35
C ARG A 107 -3.03 3.86 2.86
N PRO A 108 -2.57 2.83 3.63
CA PRO A 108 -2.33 2.98 5.06
C PRO A 108 -1.10 3.86 5.31
N LEU A 109 -1.32 5.06 5.84
CA LEU A 109 -0.25 6.01 6.17
C LEU A 109 0.35 5.73 7.56
N LEU A 110 1.31 6.54 8.02
CA LEU A 110 1.93 6.39 9.32
C LEU A 110 0.93 6.67 10.45
N VAL A 111 1.11 6.00 11.60
CA VAL A 111 0.24 6.15 12.77
C VAL A 111 0.21 7.59 13.27
N GLU A 112 1.34 8.29 13.20
CA GLU A 112 1.47 9.69 13.61
C GLU A 112 0.52 10.66 12.87
N TYR A 113 0.11 10.31 11.64
CA TYR A 113 -0.82 11.12 10.86
C TYR A 113 -2.27 11.06 11.36
N LEU A 114 -2.64 10.08 12.19
CA LEU A 114 -3.99 10.00 12.76
C LEU A 114 -4.40 11.27 13.52
N LYS A 115 -3.43 11.92 14.17
CA LYS A 115 -3.66 13.16 14.92
C LYS A 115 -3.82 14.40 14.03
N ARG A 116 -3.34 14.32 12.78
CA ARG A 116 -3.30 15.44 11.84
C ARG A 116 -4.54 15.51 10.93
N TYR A 117 -5.31 14.43 10.83
CA TYR A 117 -6.51 14.38 9.98
C TYR A 117 -7.63 15.26 10.49
N SER A 118 -8.21 16.07 9.62
CA SER A 118 -9.51 16.72 9.84
C SER A 118 -10.64 15.70 10.03
N LYS A 119 -11.79 16.17 10.52
CA LYS A 119 -12.99 15.31 10.65
C LYS A 119 -13.37 14.63 9.32
N ASN A 120 -13.23 15.33 8.21
CA ASN A 120 -13.57 14.78 6.89
C ASN A 120 -12.54 13.75 6.44
N GLU A 121 -11.24 14.00 6.59
CA GLU A 121 -10.17 13.09 6.18
C GLU A 121 -10.17 11.79 6.99
N LYS A 122 -10.62 11.83 8.25
CA LYS A 122 -10.81 10.61 9.07
C LYS A 122 -11.79 9.62 8.46
N LYS A 123 -12.71 10.07 7.59
CA LYS A 123 -13.66 9.19 6.88
C LYS A 123 -12.97 8.15 5.99
N ARG A 124 -11.71 8.39 5.56
CA ARG A 124 -10.92 7.40 4.83
C ARG A 124 -10.73 6.07 5.60
N HIS A 125 -10.86 6.09 6.92
CA HIS A 125 -10.79 4.92 7.78
C HIS A 125 -12.15 4.21 7.98
N LEU A 126 -13.22 4.63 7.31
CA LEU A 126 -14.51 3.91 7.32
C LEU A 126 -14.45 2.59 6.52
N VAL A 127 -13.41 2.42 5.73
CA VAL A 127 -13.11 1.20 4.98
C VAL A 127 -11.72 0.67 5.33
N LYS A 128 -11.44 -0.59 5.00
CA LYS A 128 -10.09 -1.14 5.18
C LYS A 128 -9.11 -0.47 4.23
N PRO A 129 -7.85 -0.31 4.64
CA PRO A 129 -6.81 0.17 3.75
C PRO A 129 -6.52 -0.85 2.65
N GLY A 130 -6.05 -0.37 1.49
CA GLY A 130 -5.75 -1.19 0.32
C GLY A 130 -4.26 -1.26 -0.02
N ILE A 131 -3.89 -2.28 -0.80
CA ILE A 131 -2.59 -2.34 -1.49
C ILE A 131 -2.59 -1.27 -2.59
N THR A 132 -3.67 -1.19 -3.37
CA THR A 132 -3.93 -0.11 -4.32
C THR A 132 -5.20 0.65 -3.95
N GLY A 133 -5.41 1.81 -4.55
CA GLY A 133 -6.58 2.63 -4.24
C GLY A 133 -6.75 3.79 -5.21
N LEU A 134 -7.92 4.44 -5.13
CA LEU A 134 -8.31 5.49 -6.05
C LEU A 134 -7.29 6.64 -6.10
N ALA A 135 -6.75 7.06 -4.96
CA ALA A 135 -5.73 8.08 -4.89
C ALA A 135 -4.41 7.64 -5.58
N GLN A 136 -4.03 6.37 -5.40
CA GLN A 136 -2.78 5.83 -5.94
C GLN A 136 -2.80 5.70 -7.47
N VAL A 137 -3.97 5.42 -8.06
CA VAL A 137 -4.13 5.28 -9.53
C VAL A 137 -4.47 6.60 -10.23
N ASN A 138 -4.60 7.69 -9.48
CA ASN A 138 -4.78 9.05 -10.01
C ASN A 138 -3.70 9.98 -9.45
N PRO A 139 -2.42 9.69 -9.71
CA PRO A 139 -1.32 10.51 -9.20
C PRO A 139 -1.39 11.87 -9.87
N GLU A 140 -1.71 12.89 -9.12
CA GLU A 140 -1.54 14.27 -9.55
C GLU A 140 -0.60 14.99 -8.62
N THR A 141 0.39 15.60 -9.25
CA THR A 141 1.29 16.65 -8.75
C THR A 141 1.84 16.53 -7.32
N THR A 142 3.06 16.96 -7.17
CA THR A 142 3.86 17.05 -5.93
C THR A 142 3.40 18.20 -5.03
N GLY A 143 3.63 18.08 -3.70
CA GLY A 143 3.44 19.14 -2.72
C GLY A 143 2.09 19.09 -1.99
N ASP A 144 1.69 20.20 -1.36
CA ASP A 144 0.48 20.26 -0.50
C ASP A 144 -0.82 19.92 -1.25
N LYS A 145 -0.89 20.27 -2.54
CA LYS A 145 -2.02 19.93 -3.42
C LYS A 145 -2.18 18.40 -3.56
N PHE A 146 -1.06 17.64 -3.55
CA PHE A 146 -1.08 16.18 -3.60
C PHE A 146 -1.82 15.57 -2.41
N TRP A 147 -1.50 15.98 -1.18
CA TRP A 147 -2.13 15.43 0.02
C TRP A 147 -3.62 15.73 0.08
N LYS A 148 -4.01 16.98 -0.16
CA LYS A 148 -5.44 17.39 -0.19
C LYS A 148 -6.23 16.58 -1.21
N LYS A 149 -5.68 16.40 -2.42
CA LYS A 149 -6.34 15.62 -3.47
C LYS A 149 -6.39 14.13 -3.13
N SER A 150 -5.30 13.56 -2.63
CA SER A 150 -5.25 12.16 -2.21
C SER A 150 -6.29 11.86 -1.13
N PHE A 151 -6.40 12.70 -0.11
CA PHE A 151 -7.41 12.52 0.93
C PHE A 151 -8.84 12.69 0.41
N LYS A 152 -9.08 13.63 -0.52
CA LYS A 152 -10.38 13.79 -1.17
C LYS A 152 -10.78 12.52 -1.93
N LEU A 153 -9.83 11.92 -2.68
CA LEU A 153 -10.07 10.67 -3.41
C LEU A 153 -10.25 9.47 -2.48
N ASP A 154 -9.50 9.40 -1.38
CA ASP A 154 -9.64 8.37 -0.36
C ASP A 154 -11.02 8.43 0.32
N VAL A 155 -11.48 9.63 0.67
CA VAL A 155 -12.80 9.84 1.27
C VAL A 155 -13.90 9.51 0.26
N TYR A 156 -13.76 9.98 -0.98
CA TYR A 156 -14.71 9.65 -2.06
C TYR A 156 -14.83 8.13 -2.23
N TYR A 157 -13.70 7.41 -2.28
CA TYR A 157 -13.72 5.96 -2.36
C TYR A 157 -14.45 5.33 -1.17
N ALA A 158 -14.18 5.78 0.05
CA ALA A 158 -14.80 5.24 1.26
C ALA A 158 -16.33 5.44 1.28
N GLU A 159 -16.83 6.55 0.70
CA GLU A 159 -18.26 6.87 0.62
C GLU A 159 -18.97 6.23 -0.59
N LYS A 160 -18.23 5.95 -1.69
CA LYS A 160 -18.80 5.48 -2.97
C LYS A 160 -18.30 4.10 -3.40
N ILE A 161 -17.85 3.30 -2.46
CA ILE A 161 -17.34 1.95 -2.75
C ILE A 161 -18.37 1.11 -3.52
N SER A 162 -17.93 0.54 -4.65
CA SER A 162 -18.72 -0.33 -5.51
C SER A 162 -17.85 -1.30 -6.29
N PHE A 163 -18.44 -2.39 -6.77
CA PHE A 163 -17.74 -3.38 -7.59
C PHE A 163 -17.11 -2.74 -8.84
N PHE A 164 -17.85 -1.92 -9.57
CA PHE A 164 -17.36 -1.25 -10.77
C PHE A 164 -16.18 -0.30 -10.48
N LEU A 165 -16.25 0.41 -9.35
CA LEU A 165 -15.14 1.28 -8.95
C LEU A 165 -13.90 0.48 -8.61
N ASP A 166 -14.04 -0.65 -7.93
CA ASP A 166 -12.92 -1.54 -7.63
C ASP A 166 -12.29 -2.12 -8.90
N ILE A 167 -13.09 -2.62 -9.84
CA ILE A 167 -12.62 -3.10 -11.14
C ILE A 167 -11.87 -2.00 -11.92
N LYS A 168 -12.43 -0.78 -11.97
CA LYS A 168 -11.75 0.36 -12.59
C LYS A 168 -10.39 0.66 -11.98
N ILE A 169 -10.27 0.57 -10.65
CA ILE A 169 -9.01 0.79 -9.94
C ILE A 169 -8.01 -0.32 -10.27
N ILE A 170 -8.45 -1.58 -10.35
CA ILE A 170 -7.58 -2.71 -10.76
C ILE A 170 -7.00 -2.47 -12.14
N PHE A 171 -7.84 -2.18 -13.14
CA PHE A 171 -7.38 -1.92 -14.51
C PHE A 171 -6.36 -0.79 -14.56
N LYS A 172 -6.63 0.33 -13.89
CA LYS A 172 -5.68 1.45 -13.80
C LYS A 172 -4.39 1.06 -13.07
N THR A 173 -4.46 0.20 -12.06
CA THR A 173 -3.26 -0.29 -11.36
C THR A 173 -2.39 -1.12 -12.30
N VAL A 174 -2.99 -2.03 -13.06
CA VAL A 174 -2.28 -2.85 -14.05
C VAL A 174 -1.65 -1.95 -15.13
N GLU A 175 -2.40 -0.99 -15.65
CA GLU A 175 -1.89 0.01 -16.60
C GLU A 175 -0.66 0.74 -16.07
N LEU A 176 -0.71 1.24 -14.83
CA LEU A 176 0.41 1.94 -14.20
C LEU A 176 1.63 1.04 -14.01
N ILE A 177 1.43 -0.24 -13.69
CA ILE A 177 2.53 -1.21 -13.53
C ILE A 177 3.18 -1.49 -14.88
N LEU A 178 2.39 -1.78 -15.91
CA LEU A 178 2.89 -2.19 -17.23
C LEU A 178 3.59 -1.03 -17.97
N PHE A 179 3.01 0.15 -17.94
CA PHE A 179 3.54 1.30 -18.67
C PHE A 179 4.51 2.16 -17.86
N GLN A 180 4.93 1.71 -16.67
CA GLN A 180 5.88 2.40 -15.78
C GLN A 180 5.56 3.88 -15.55
N LYS A 181 4.30 4.30 -15.66
CA LYS A 181 3.85 5.66 -15.33
C LYS A 181 3.89 5.94 -13.82
N LYS A 182 4.67 5.16 -13.07
CA LYS A 182 4.90 5.40 -11.64
C LYS A 182 5.72 6.66 -11.45
N GLN A 183 5.04 7.76 -11.26
CA GLN A 183 5.64 8.94 -10.62
C GLN A 183 5.65 8.73 -9.10
N TYR A 184 6.42 7.75 -8.61
CA TYR A 184 6.83 7.75 -7.21
C TYR A 184 7.96 8.77 -7.07
N LYS A 185 7.60 10.04 -7.12
CA LYS A 185 8.47 11.10 -6.60
C LYS A 185 8.39 11.04 -5.08
N ASP A 186 9.54 11.23 -4.42
CA ASP A 186 9.66 11.29 -2.98
C ASP A 186 8.54 12.17 -2.40
N PHE A 187 7.64 11.55 -1.65
CA PHE A 187 6.59 12.28 -0.96
C PHE A 187 7.25 13.10 0.15
N LYS A 188 7.25 14.43 0.03
CA LYS A 188 7.47 15.27 1.19
C LYS A 188 6.52 14.79 2.28
N LYS A 189 7.02 14.67 3.50
CA LYS A 189 6.18 14.28 4.61
C LYS A 189 5.00 15.24 4.74
N PHE A 190 3.85 14.71 5.12
CA PHE A 190 2.64 15.48 5.31
C PHE A 190 2.85 16.53 6.42
N ASN A 191 2.78 17.83 6.09
CA ASN A 191 3.02 18.97 7.00
C ASN A 191 4.46 19.08 7.57
N GLU A 192 5.48 18.87 6.77
CA GLU A 192 6.78 19.51 6.94
C GLU A 192 6.78 20.87 6.31
#